data_fdcddc75b888115c16e8b3cae2387f21
#
_entry.id   fdcddc75b888115c16e8b3cae2387f21
#
_cell.length_a   1.000
_cell.length_b   1.000
_cell.length_c   1.000
_cell.angle_alpha   90.00
_cell.angle_beta   90.00
_cell.angle_gamma   90.00
#
_symmetry.space_group_name_H-M   'P 1'
#
loop_
_entity.id
_entity.type
_entity.pdbx_description
1 polymer ?
#
loop_
_entity_poly.entity_id
_entity_poly.type
_entity_poly.pdbx_seq_one_letter_code
_entity_poly.pdbx_strand_id
1 'polypeptide(L)' 'MSNWKKTLVKVMSGKADANVRYDDLCLLLCRLGYTPSQASGSHRIFRFQGRDFINLQDSGGMAKGYQVRQVRDQLSKYQK' A
#
# COMPACT_ATOMS: atom_id res chain seq x y z
N MET A 1 -3.86 9.38 -15.49
CA MET A 1 -4.58 9.37 -14.21
C MET A 1 -4.40 8.03 -13.53
N SER A 2 -4.03 8.03 -12.27
CA SER A 2 -3.79 6.80 -11.55
C SER A 2 -5.11 6.08 -11.30
N ASN A 3 -5.16 4.79 -11.61
CA ASN A 3 -6.36 3.98 -11.40
C ASN A 3 -6.11 3.03 -10.22
N TRP A 4 -6.60 3.41 -9.06
CA TRP A 4 -6.36 2.66 -7.82
C TRP A 4 -6.95 1.24 -7.90
N LYS A 5 -7.98 1.03 -8.71
CA LYS A 5 -8.56 -0.31 -8.88
C LYS A 5 -7.59 -1.24 -9.60
N LYS A 6 -6.86 -0.73 -10.59
CA LYS A 6 -5.82 -1.52 -11.26
C LYS A 6 -4.69 -1.86 -10.28
N THR A 7 -4.32 -0.90 -9.43
CA THR A 7 -3.33 -1.15 -8.41
C THR A 7 -3.80 -2.23 -7.44
N LEU A 8 -5.07 -2.19 -7.04
CA LEU A 8 -5.63 -3.21 -6.16
C LEU A 8 -5.53 -4.59 -6.78
N VAL A 9 -5.92 -4.74 -8.05
CA VAL A 9 -5.81 -6.01 -8.74
C VAL A 9 -4.36 -6.49 -8.79
N LYS A 10 -3.45 -5.58 -9.09
CA LYS A 10 -2.02 -5.90 -9.17
C LYS A 10 -1.48 -6.37 -7.82
N VAL A 11 -1.84 -5.68 -6.74
CA VAL A 11 -1.41 -6.06 -5.39
C VAL A 11 -1.97 -7.42 -5.01
N MET A 12 -3.25 -7.63 -5.27
CA MET A 12 -3.92 -8.88 -4.85
C MET A 12 -3.50 -10.08 -5.70
N SER A 13 -2.99 -9.85 -6.91
CA SER A 13 -2.54 -10.94 -7.76
C SER A 13 -1.33 -11.68 -7.21
N GLY A 14 -0.48 -11.00 -6.45
CA GLY A 14 0.75 -11.56 -5.93
C GLY A 14 1.84 -11.77 -6.96
N LYS A 15 1.63 -11.33 -8.20
CA LYS A 15 2.57 -11.61 -9.29
C LYS A 15 3.49 -10.44 -9.63
N ALA A 16 3.27 -9.28 -9.02
CA ALA A 16 3.99 -8.08 -9.39
C ALA A 16 4.47 -7.30 -8.17
N ASP A 17 4.84 -8.00 -7.10
CA ASP A 17 5.18 -7.34 -5.84
C ASP A 17 6.37 -6.39 -5.97
N ALA A 18 7.28 -6.66 -6.88
CA ALA A 18 8.44 -5.79 -7.10
C ALA A 18 8.15 -4.65 -8.07
N ASN A 19 6.96 -4.58 -8.63
CA ASN A 19 6.61 -3.63 -9.69
C ASN A 19 5.45 -2.71 -9.32
N VAL A 20 5.22 -2.49 -8.03
CA VAL A 20 4.17 -1.57 -7.57
C VAL A 20 4.82 -0.24 -7.21
N ARG A 21 4.33 0.83 -7.83
CA ARG A 21 4.85 2.17 -7.56
C ARG A 21 4.41 2.64 -6.18
N TYR A 22 5.32 3.32 -5.49
CA TYR A 22 5.05 3.84 -4.16
C TYR A 22 3.80 4.74 -4.15
N ASP A 23 3.74 5.69 -5.10
CA ASP A 23 2.61 6.63 -5.15
C ASP A 23 1.29 5.91 -5.41
N ASP A 24 1.31 4.90 -6.27
CA ASP A 24 0.10 4.13 -6.56
C ASP A 24 -0.38 3.37 -5.33
N LEU A 25 0.54 2.79 -4.56
CA LEU A 25 0.18 2.07 -3.35
C LEU A 25 -0.35 3.02 -2.28
N CYS A 26 0.25 4.19 -2.14
CA CYS A 26 -0.26 5.21 -1.22
C CYS A 26 -1.68 5.63 -1.59
N LEU A 27 -1.94 5.87 -2.88
CA LEU A 27 -3.27 6.24 -3.35
C LEU A 27 -4.27 5.12 -3.07
N LEU A 28 -3.89 3.88 -3.32
CA LEU A 28 -4.76 2.74 -3.04
C LEU A 28 -5.18 2.72 -1.58
N LEU A 29 -4.22 2.85 -0.66
CA LEU A 29 -4.54 2.82 0.77
C LEU A 29 -5.45 3.97 1.16
N CYS A 30 -5.21 5.16 0.64
CA CYS A 30 -6.08 6.31 0.91
C CYS A 30 -7.50 6.05 0.41
N ARG A 31 -7.64 5.46 -0.77
CA ARG A 31 -8.96 5.16 -1.34
C ARG A 31 -9.69 4.08 -0.54
N LEU A 32 -8.97 3.21 0.13
CA LEU A 32 -9.56 2.17 0.96
C LEU A 32 -9.89 2.64 2.37
N GLY A 33 -9.60 3.90 2.69
CA GLY A 33 -9.96 4.48 3.97
C GLY A 33 -8.83 4.62 4.97
N TYR A 34 -7.59 4.30 4.58
CA TYR A 34 -6.44 4.49 5.46
C TYR A 34 -6.09 5.96 5.54
N THR A 35 -5.60 6.38 6.69
CA THR A 35 -5.16 7.75 6.92
C THR A 35 -3.64 7.79 6.93
N PRO A 36 -3.00 8.53 6.01
CA PRO A 36 -1.56 8.68 6.02
C PRO A 36 -1.14 9.64 7.12
N SER A 37 -0.05 9.32 7.80
CA SER A 37 0.57 10.24 8.74
C SER A 37 1.94 10.63 8.24
N GLN A 38 2.34 11.85 8.57
CA GLN A 38 3.66 12.34 8.21
C GLN A 38 4.70 11.55 8.99
N ALA A 39 5.57 10.85 8.27
CA ALA A 39 6.75 10.26 8.84
C ALA A 39 7.95 10.96 8.20
N SER A 40 9.11 10.87 8.83
CA SER A 40 10.29 11.55 8.33
C SER A 40 10.83 10.87 7.06
N GLY A 41 11.35 11.69 6.14
CA GLY A 41 12.02 11.18 4.95
C GLY A 41 11.08 10.50 3.98
N SER A 42 11.48 9.34 3.50
CA SER A 42 10.75 8.57 2.50
C SER A 42 9.76 7.59 3.09
N HIS A 43 9.55 7.63 4.40
CA HIS A 43 8.63 6.73 5.10
C HIS A 43 7.30 7.41 5.32
N ARG A 44 6.21 6.62 5.23
CA ARG A 44 4.87 7.11 5.53
C ARG A 44 4.08 5.98 6.19
N ILE A 45 3.40 6.31 7.28
CA ILE A 45 2.63 5.32 8.03
C ILE A 45 1.15 5.50 7.70
N PHE A 46 0.49 4.41 7.35
CA PHE A 46 -0.94 4.41 7.03
C PHE A 46 -1.68 3.68 8.13
N ARG A 47 -2.72 4.30 8.65
CA ARG A 47 -3.48 3.78 9.78
C ARG A 47 -4.95 3.58 9.40
N PHE A 48 -5.53 2.53 9.94
CA PHE A 48 -6.95 2.24 9.80
C PHE A 48 -7.41 1.70 11.14
N GLN A 49 -8.50 2.26 11.67
CA GLN A 49 -8.99 1.87 12.98
C GLN A 49 -9.26 0.37 13.05
N GLY A 50 -8.74 -0.27 14.09
CA GLY A 50 -8.91 -1.71 14.28
C GLY A 50 -7.96 -2.59 13.49
N ARG A 51 -7.00 -1.99 12.76
CA ARG A 51 -6.02 -2.73 11.97
C ARG A 51 -4.60 -2.31 12.36
N ASP A 52 -3.65 -3.19 12.08
CA ASP A 52 -2.23 -2.83 12.26
C ASP A 52 -1.85 -1.73 11.28
N PHE A 53 -0.99 -0.83 11.71
CA PHE A 53 -0.51 0.20 10.80
C PHE A 53 0.38 -0.40 9.72
N ILE A 54 0.44 0.27 8.58
CA ILE A 54 1.28 -0.13 7.45
C ILE A 54 2.31 0.97 7.23
N ASN A 55 3.59 0.60 7.26
CA ASN A 55 4.69 1.53 7.03
C ASN A 55 5.20 1.31 5.61
N LEU A 56 5.03 2.33 4.76
CA LEU A 56 5.51 2.27 3.38
C LEU A 56 6.77 3.11 3.24
N GLN A 57 7.70 2.61 2.45
CA GLN A 57 8.94 3.31 2.14
C GLN A 57 9.08 3.47 0.64
N ASP A 58 9.41 4.69 0.21
CA ASP A 58 9.70 4.99 -1.19
C ASP A 58 11.13 4.54 -1.48
N SER A 59 11.27 3.55 -2.34
CA SER A 59 12.57 3.02 -2.75
C SER A 59 12.74 3.28 -4.24
N GLY A 60 13.28 4.46 -4.58
CA GLY A 60 13.47 4.83 -5.98
C GLY A 60 12.17 4.96 -6.76
N GLY A 61 11.09 5.38 -6.11
CA GLY A 61 9.78 5.51 -6.72
C GLY A 61 8.93 4.26 -6.63
N MET A 62 9.48 3.16 -6.10
CA MET A 62 8.77 1.89 -6.01
C MET A 62 8.53 1.52 -4.56
N ALA A 63 7.44 0.81 -4.29
CA ALA A 63 7.22 0.19 -3.00
C ALA A 63 8.06 -1.07 -2.90
N LYS A 64 8.51 -1.40 -1.69
CA LYS A 64 9.28 -2.63 -1.48
C LYS A 64 8.34 -3.84 -1.53
N GLY A 65 8.84 -4.94 -2.09
CA GLY A 65 8.03 -6.14 -2.27
C GLY A 65 7.40 -6.65 -0.99
N TYR A 66 8.15 -6.65 0.12
CA TYR A 66 7.59 -7.15 1.39
C TYR A 66 6.47 -6.24 1.90
N GLN A 67 6.51 -4.96 1.57
CA GLN A 67 5.43 -4.03 1.95
C GLN A 67 4.18 -4.27 1.12
N VAL A 68 4.35 -4.57 -0.16
CA VAL A 68 3.22 -4.95 -1.03
C VAL A 68 2.54 -6.19 -0.47
N ARG A 69 3.33 -7.18 -0.04
CA ARG A 69 2.77 -8.40 0.57
C ARG A 69 2.05 -8.08 1.88
N GLN A 70 2.59 -7.18 2.68
CA GLN A 70 1.94 -6.79 3.93
C GLN A 70 0.58 -6.15 3.65
N VAL A 71 0.50 -5.29 2.64
CA VAL A 71 -0.77 -4.68 2.23
C VAL A 71 -1.74 -5.76 1.77
N ARG A 72 -1.30 -6.67 0.92
CA ARG A 72 -2.14 -7.75 0.42
C ARG A 72 -2.68 -8.61 1.57
N ASP A 73 -1.81 -8.99 2.50
CA ASP A 73 -2.23 -9.81 3.62
C ASP A 73 -3.28 -9.11 4.46
N GLN A 74 -3.10 -7.83 4.72
CA GLN A 74 -4.07 -7.08 5.51
C GLN A 74 -5.39 -6.92 4.78
N LEU A 75 -5.35 -6.61 3.47
CA LEU A 75 -6.57 -6.50 2.69
C LEU A 75 -7.30 -7.83 2.60
N SER A 76 -6.55 -8.93 2.47
CA SER A 76 -7.17 -10.26 2.46
C SER A 76 -7.86 -10.58 3.78
N LYS A 77 -7.31 -10.08 4.88
CA LYS A 77 -7.85 -10.33 6.22
C LYS A 77 -9.11 -9.52 6.48
N TYR A 78 -9.14 -8.26 6.04
CA TYR A 78 -10.21 -7.32 6.42
C TYR A 78 -11.16 -6.95 5.28
N GLN A 79 -10.72 -6.99 4.05
CA GLN A 79 -11.52 -6.61 2.87
C GLN A 79 -12.05 -7.86 2.18
N LYS A 80 -13.04 -8.45 2.74
CA LYS A 80 -13.64 -9.65 2.16
C LYS A 80 -14.82 -9.35 1.28
#